data_b00fe9a07f1b96021cfe9648c65b45ce
#
_entry.id   b00fe9a07f1b96021cfe9648c65b45ce
#
_cell.length_a   1.000
_cell.length_b   1.000
_cell.length_c   1.000
_cell.angle_alpha   90.00
_cell.angle_beta   90.00
_cell.angle_gamma   90.00
#
_symmetry.space_group_name_H-M   'P 1'
#
loop_
_entity.id
_entity.type
_entity.pdbx_description
1 polymer ?
#
loop_
_entity_poly.entity_id
_entity_poly.type
_entity_poly.pdbx_seq_one_letter_code
_entity_poly.pdbx_strand_id
1 'polypeptide(L)'
;AAELEKLGHRIDIFTLRRSHHPDRTISMGERTRLIHIDIGDIEDLSKPQMYARLDTFFAGLEDFRRDGDLDYELVHSHYWISGQVGEWARASWRVPHLVTFHSLGMIKKRVLNVSQEPDLRMKIERGLAQTCDSIIVPTHRELENMVRYYDAPRDKMALIPCGVNLNRFAPLDKEAAARQLELPHDKSILLYVGRFTSEKGIDKLLEAMPAIESGLRPHLVIIGGDGDSDRTTIEIKNMAGQLDLAEHITFAGRIPQNRLPIYYSAADLMVLPSLYESFGLVALESLACGTPVVSTPVGAVEHVILQGKTGEVVKDQDPKSLAQGINSVLANARRGDITQADIRASVRNFDWANIAAAISREYIRLAQEQQNRANEVVHHLNI
;
A
#
# COMPACT_ATOMS: atom_id res chain seq x y z
N ALA A 1 3.93 -6.01 11.64
CA ALA A 1 4.30 -7.06 12.61
C ALA A 1 5.42 -6.58 13.53
N ALA A 2 6.63 -6.23 13.03
CA ALA A 2 7.78 -5.90 13.88
C ALA A 2 7.49 -4.83 14.97
N GLU A 3 6.78 -3.75 14.62
CA GLU A 3 6.43 -2.71 15.58
C GLU A 3 5.35 -3.17 16.59
N LEU A 4 4.44 -4.05 16.20
CA LEU A 4 3.48 -4.68 17.13
C LEU A 4 4.16 -5.64 18.09
N GLU A 5 5.18 -6.37 17.62
CA GLU A 5 6.01 -7.22 18.48
C GLU A 5 6.71 -6.43 19.59
N LYS A 6 7.26 -5.24 19.27
CA LYS A 6 7.85 -4.32 20.26
C LYS A 6 6.84 -3.84 21.32
N LEU A 7 5.55 -3.83 20.98
CA LEU A 7 4.46 -3.54 21.90
C LEU A 7 4.01 -4.74 22.73
N GLY A 8 4.69 -5.89 22.58
CA GLY A 8 4.46 -7.10 23.37
C GLY A 8 3.57 -8.14 22.72
N HIS A 9 3.05 -7.92 21.52
CA HIS A 9 2.23 -8.89 20.81
C HIS A 9 3.05 -10.10 20.33
N ARG A 10 2.44 -11.28 20.40
CA ARG A 10 2.92 -12.49 19.71
C ARG A 10 2.13 -12.62 18.43
N ILE A 11 2.82 -12.84 17.30
CA ILE A 11 2.18 -12.74 15.98
C ILE A 11 2.55 -13.95 15.13
N ASP A 12 1.55 -14.67 14.70
CA ASP A 12 1.65 -15.70 13.68
C ASP A 12 1.05 -15.19 12.37
N ILE A 13 1.87 -15.13 11.32
CA ILE A 13 1.48 -14.66 9.99
C ILE A 13 1.30 -15.90 9.11
N PHE A 14 0.06 -16.21 8.75
CA PHE A 14 -0.25 -17.31 7.83
C PHE A 14 -0.27 -16.84 6.39
N THR A 15 0.43 -17.56 5.51
CA THR A 15 0.49 -17.28 4.09
C THR A 15 0.57 -18.57 3.27
N LEU A 16 0.31 -18.48 1.97
CA LEU A 16 0.44 -19.60 1.07
C LEU A 16 1.91 -19.99 0.88
N ARG A 17 2.17 -21.31 0.92
CA ARG A 17 3.48 -21.86 0.58
C ARG A 17 3.73 -21.74 -0.91
N ARG A 18 4.88 -21.15 -1.27
CA ARG A 18 5.36 -21.17 -2.66
C ARG A 18 6.42 -22.26 -2.83
N SER A 19 6.53 -22.84 -4.02
CA SER A 19 7.40 -23.96 -4.35
C SER A 19 8.87 -23.80 -3.94
N HIS A 20 9.37 -22.57 -3.88
CA HIS A 20 10.76 -22.25 -3.55
C HIS A 20 11.02 -22.00 -2.04
N HIS A 21 10.01 -22.14 -1.17
CA HIS A 21 10.16 -22.02 0.27
C HIS A 21 10.03 -23.39 0.95
N PRO A 22 11.17 -24.02 1.33
CA PRO A 22 11.14 -25.36 1.94
C PRO A 22 10.59 -25.34 3.37
N ASP A 23 10.81 -24.25 4.11
CA ASP A 23 10.47 -24.19 5.53
C ASP A 23 8.99 -23.86 5.74
N ARG A 24 8.32 -24.68 6.59
CA ARG A 24 6.94 -24.41 7.01
C ARG A 24 6.84 -23.16 7.87
N THR A 25 7.85 -22.90 8.72
CA THR A 25 7.85 -21.78 9.66
C THR A 25 9.18 -21.03 9.61
N ILE A 26 9.10 -19.71 9.46
CA ILE A 26 10.25 -18.80 9.45
C ILE A 26 10.10 -17.83 10.63
N SER A 27 11.12 -17.74 11.49
CA SER A 27 11.18 -16.70 12.53
C SER A 27 11.43 -15.33 11.86
N MET A 28 10.58 -14.36 12.15
CA MET A 28 10.72 -12.98 11.69
C MET A 28 11.10 -12.01 12.83
N GLY A 29 11.14 -12.51 14.06
CA GLY A 29 11.48 -11.80 15.28
C GLY A 29 11.49 -12.77 16.45
N GLU A 30 11.53 -12.26 17.68
CA GLU A 30 11.49 -13.08 18.88
C GLU A 30 10.10 -13.69 19.12
N ARG A 31 9.05 -12.95 18.73
CA ARG A 31 7.64 -13.29 18.95
C ARG A 31 6.80 -13.29 17.68
N THR A 32 7.42 -13.11 16.51
CA THR A 32 6.76 -13.09 15.20
C THR A 32 7.24 -14.23 14.34
N ARG A 33 6.29 -15.02 13.82
CA ARG A 33 6.55 -16.14 12.92
C ARG A 33 5.77 -15.98 11.61
N LEU A 34 6.38 -16.37 10.50
CA LEU A 34 5.72 -16.56 9.22
C LEU A 34 5.49 -18.04 8.99
N ILE A 35 4.24 -18.44 8.80
CA ILE A 35 3.82 -19.82 8.64
C ILE A 35 3.31 -20.03 7.23
N HIS A 36 3.92 -20.95 6.49
CA HIS A 36 3.54 -21.33 5.15
C HIS A 36 2.55 -22.49 5.17
N ILE A 37 1.35 -22.28 4.67
CA ILE A 37 0.32 -23.31 4.50
C ILE A 37 0.36 -23.82 3.07
N ASP A 38 0.49 -25.14 2.93
CA ASP A 38 0.51 -25.82 1.65
C ASP A 38 -0.93 -26.13 1.20
N ILE A 39 -1.30 -25.67 0.01
CA ILE A 39 -2.58 -25.98 -0.64
C ILE A 39 -2.39 -26.62 -2.02
N GLY A 40 -1.22 -27.22 -2.24
CA GLY A 40 -0.79 -27.76 -3.54
C GLY A 40 -0.17 -26.69 -4.43
N ASP A 41 -0.09 -26.98 -5.72
CA ASP A 41 0.48 -26.08 -6.70
C ASP A 41 -0.34 -24.79 -6.81
N ILE A 42 0.33 -23.64 -6.59
CA ILE A 42 -0.26 -22.30 -6.61
C ILE A 42 0.37 -21.39 -7.66
N GLU A 43 1.35 -21.89 -8.43
CA GLU A 43 1.93 -21.13 -9.53
C GLU A 43 0.82 -20.85 -10.55
N ASP A 44 0.67 -19.58 -10.94
CA ASP A 44 -0.34 -19.09 -11.90
C ASP A 44 -1.82 -19.13 -11.46
N LEU A 45 -2.13 -19.41 -10.19
CA LEU A 45 -3.52 -19.35 -9.74
C LEU A 45 -4.09 -17.93 -9.80
N SER A 46 -5.20 -17.79 -10.49
CA SER A 46 -6.03 -16.58 -10.41
C SER A 46 -6.67 -16.44 -9.02
N LYS A 47 -7.10 -15.23 -8.67
CA LYS A 47 -7.76 -14.98 -7.38
C LYS A 47 -9.00 -15.84 -7.13
N PRO A 48 -9.90 -16.08 -8.12
CA PRO A 48 -11.00 -17.03 -7.95
C PRO A 48 -10.54 -18.47 -7.69
N GLN A 49 -9.46 -18.92 -8.34
CA GLN A 49 -8.90 -20.26 -8.12
C GLN A 49 -8.26 -20.39 -6.72
N MET A 50 -7.58 -19.32 -6.23
CA MET A 50 -7.11 -19.26 -4.84
C MET A 50 -8.30 -19.34 -3.86
N TYR A 51 -9.36 -18.58 -4.13
CA TYR A 51 -10.56 -18.58 -3.29
C TYR A 51 -11.19 -19.99 -3.21
N ALA A 52 -11.23 -20.73 -4.30
CA ALA A 52 -11.76 -22.09 -4.33
C ALA A 52 -10.94 -23.13 -3.51
N ARG A 53 -9.76 -22.76 -3.00
CA ARG A 53 -8.90 -23.63 -2.17
C ARG A 53 -8.75 -23.11 -0.73
N LEU A 54 -9.58 -22.17 -0.31
CA LEU A 54 -9.48 -21.60 1.04
C LEU A 54 -9.84 -22.58 2.16
N ASP A 55 -10.70 -23.57 1.89
CA ASP A 55 -11.00 -24.67 2.80
C ASP A 55 -9.74 -25.48 3.13
N THR A 56 -8.94 -25.82 2.13
CA THR A 56 -7.64 -26.50 2.31
C THR A 56 -6.66 -25.62 3.11
N PHE A 57 -6.63 -24.30 2.81
CA PHE A 57 -5.80 -23.36 3.56
C PHE A 57 -6.24 -23.29 5.03
N PHE A 58 -7.54 -23.20 5.28
CA PHE A 58 -8.08 -23.13 6.64
C PHE A 58 -7.82 -24.42 7.42
N ALA A 59 -7.98 -25.59 6.77
CA ALA A 59 -7.65 -26.88 7.40
C ALA A 59 -6.17 -26.94 7.81
N GLY A 60 -5.24 -26.53 6.93
CA GLY A 60 -3.81 -26.49 7.27
C GLY A 60 -3.45 -25.50 8.38
N LEU A 61 -4.19 -24.39 8.48
CA LEU A 61 -4.06 -23.43 9.57
C LEU A 61 -4.58 -24.03 10.90
N GLU A 62 -5.73 -24.72 10.89
CA GLU A 62 -6.28 -25.43 12.05
C GLU A 62 -5.36 -26.56 12.52
N ASP A 63 -4.75 -27.31 11.61
CA ASP A 63 -3.77 -28.34 11.97
C ASP A 63 -2.55 -27.71 12.65
N PHE A 64 -2.02 -26.61 12.12
CA PHE A 64 -0.91 -25.89 12.75
C PHE A 64 -1.26 -25.40 14.15
N ARG A 65 -2.47 -24.83 14.33
CA ARG A 65 -2.96 -24.35 15.61
C ARG A 65 -3.07 -25.48 16.65
N ARG A 66 -3.69 -26.60 16.25
CA ARG A 66 -3.88 -27.78 17.12
C ARG A 66 -2.57 -28.47 17.49
N ASP A 67 -1.68 -28.67 16.49
CA ASP A 67 -0.38 -29.31 16.70
C ASP A 67 0.50 -28.51 17.68
N GLY A 68 0.36 -27.20 17.69
CA GLY A 68 1.09 -26.30 18.56
C GLY A 68 0.40 -25.96 19.88
N ASP A 69 -0.79 -26.50 20.15
CA ASP A 69 -1.65 -26.14 21.30
C ASP A 69 -1.77 -24.61 21.45
N LEU A 70 -2.11 -23.93 20.32
CA LEU A 70 -2.11 -22.47 20.24
C LEU A 70 -3.51 -21.90 20.40
N ASP A 71 -3.63 -20.90 21.26
CA ASP A 71 -4.81 -20.08 21.41
C ASP A 71 -4.52 -18.65 20.90
N TYR A 72 -5.39 -18.16 20.04
CA TYR A 72 -5.33 -16.82 19.50
C TYR A 72 -6.41 -15.94 20.13
N GLU A 73 -6.07 -14.71 20.50
CA GLU A 73 -6.98 -13.76 21.11
C GLU A 73 -7.72 -12.89 20.07
N LEU A 74 -7.17 -12.83 18.82
CA LEU A 74 -7.70 -11.99 17.75
C LEU A 74 -7.18 -12.48 16.39
N VAL A 75 -7.98 -12.29 15.35
CA VAL A 75 -7.58 -12.50 13.96
C VAL A 75 -7.59 -11.15 13.23
N HIS A 76 -6.47 -10.82 12.56
CA HIS A 76 -6.38 -9.66 11.66
C HIS A 76 -6.10 -10.15 10.24
N SER A 77 -7.08 -10.04 9.38
CA SER A 77 -6.96 -10.44 7.98
C SER A 77 -6.67 -9.25 7.06
N HIS A 78 -5.86 -9.51 6.04
CA HIS A 78 -5.47 -8.54 5.03
C HIS A 78 -5.98 -8.96 3.66
N TYR A 79 -6.84 -8.13 3.05
CA TYR A 79 -7.48 -8.36 1.76
C TYR A 79 -8.67 -9.32 1.85
N TRP A 80 -9.58 -9.27 0.86
CA TRP A 80 -10.86 -9.98 0.87
C TRP A 80 -10.74 -11.52 0.92
N ILE A 81 -9.70 -12.09 0.26
CA ILE A 81 -9.46 -13.55 0.26
C ILE A 81 -9.11 -14.01 1.68
N SER A 82 -8.14 -13.37 2.32
CA SER A 82 -7.77 -13.65 3.70
C SER A 82 -8.90 -13.31 4.68
N GLY A 83 -9.73 -12.31 4.34
CA GLY A 83 -10.91 -11.96 5.11
C GLY A 83 -11.89 -13.11 5.26
N GLN A 84 -12.09 -13.91 4.21
CA GLN A 84 -12.95 -15.10 4.28
C GLN A 84 -12.40 -16.15 5.25
N VAL A 85 -11.08 -16.37 5.25
CA VAL A 85 -10.40 -17.27 6.21
C VAL A 85 -10.52 -16.73 7.64
N GLY A 86 -10.33 -15.40 7.79
CA GLY A 86 -10.50 -14.72 9.09
C GLY A 86 -11.90 -14.88 9.66
N GLU A 87 -12.94 -14.84 8.83
CA GLU A 87 -14.33 -15.07 9.27
C GLU A 87 -14.55 -16.52 9.74
N TRP A 88 -13.96 -17.51 9.07
CA TRP A 88 -14.00 -18.89 9.52
C TRP A 88 -13.25 -19.10 10.85
N ALA A 89 -12.07 -18.48 10.99
CA ALA A 89 -11.30 -18.50 12.22
C ALA A 89 -12.07 -17.84 13.37
N ARG A 90 -12.66 -16.66 13.13
CA ARG A 90 -13.54 -15.98 14.09
C ARG A 90 -14.66 -16.88 14.60
N ALA A 91 -15.35 -17.56 13.71
CA ALA A 91 -16.45 -18.45 14.06
C ALA A 91 -15.97 -19.70 14.81
N SER A 92 -14.85 -20.31 14.37
CA SER A 92 -14.29 -21.53 14.96
C SER A 92 -13.64 -21.28 16.31
N TRP A 93 -12.85 -20.22 16.44
CA TRP A 93 -12.05 -19.92 17.65
C TRP A 93 -12.81 -19.02 18.63
N ARG A 94 -13.94 -18.42 18.20
CA ARG A 94 -14.73 -17.48 18.97
C ARG A 94 -13.94 -16.25 19.43
N VAL A 95 -13.13 -15.72 18.53
CA VAL A 95 -12.28 -14.54 18.77
C VAL A 95 -12.68 -13.38 17.86
N PRO A 96 -12.39 -12.12 18.18
CA PRO A 96 -12.67 -10.99 17.31
C PRO A 96 -11.91 -11.08 15.99
N HIS A 97 -12.55 -10.61 14.92
CA HIS A 97 -11.97 -10.53 13.59
C HIS A 97 -11.89 -9.07 13.12
N LEU A 98 -10.70 -8.61 12.82
CA LEU A 98 -10.41 -7.31 12.27
C LEU A 98 -9.95 -7.46 10.82
N VAL A 99 -10.42 -6.58 9.94
CA VAL A 99 -10.13 -6.64 8.49
C VAL A 99 -9.48 -5.35 8.01
N THR A 100 -8.42 -5.47 7.19
CA THR A 100 -7.89 -4.39 6.36
C THR A 100 -7.98 -4.80 4.89
N PHE A 101 -8.80 -4.10 4.09
CA PHE A 101 -9.05 -4.51 2.70
C PHE A 101 -7.91 -4.18 1.73
N HIS A 102 -7.11 -3.15 1.99
CA HIS A 102 -6.03 -2.62 1.14
C HIS A 102 -6.46 -2.11 -0.25
N SER A 103 -7.59 -2.53 -0.74
CA SER A 103 -8.26 -2.00 -1.93
C SER A 103 -9.68 -2.55 -2.00
N LEU A 104 -10.60 -1.80 -2.59
CA LEU A 104 -12.00 -2.15 -2.70
C LEU A 104 -12.37 -2.48 -4.15
N GLY A 105 -12.98 -3.65 -4.37
CA GLY A 105 -13.35 -4.16 -5.70
C GLY A 105 -14.34 -3.25 -6.42
N MET A 106 -15.38 -2.77 -5.72
CA MET A 106 -16.38 -1.86 -6.29
C MET A 106 -15.74 -0.55 -6.77
N ILE A 107 -14.79 0.00 -6.01
CA ILE A 107 -14.12 1.25 -6.39
C ILE A 107 -13.23 1.02 -7.61
N LYS A 108 -12.44 -0.06 -7.64
CA LYS A 108 -11.64 -0.43 -8.82
C LYS A 108 -12.51 -0.60 -10.06
N LYS A 109 -13.62 -1.33 -9.94
CA LYS A 109 -14.56 -1.54 -11.06
C LYS A 109 -15.09 -0.20 -11.60
N ARG A 110 -15.42 0.75 -10.73
CA ARG A 110 -15.94 2.07 -11.12
C ARG A 110 -14.90 2.99 -11.75
N VAL A 111 -13.70 3.05 -11.14
CA VAL A 111 -12.63 3.96 -11.60
C VAL A 111 -12.03 3.50 -12.91
N LEU A 112 -11.81 2.21 -13.05
CA LEU A 112 -11.13 1.66 -14.23
C LEU A 112 -12.12 1.31 -15.37
N ASN A 113 -13.43 1.41 -15.11
CA ASN A 113 -14.48 1.00 -16.04
C ASN A 113 -14.25 -0.42 -16.64
N VAL A 114 -13.67 -1.31 -15.83
CA VAL A 114 -13.32 -2.67 -16.26
C VAL A 114 -14.24 -3.70 -15.60
N SER A 115 -14.70 -4.66 -16.38
CA SER A 115 -15.48 -5.82 -15.91
C SER A 115 -14.64 -6.88 -15.19
N GLN A 116 -13.34 -6.66 -15.00
CA GLN A 116 -12.39 -7.67 -14.54
C GLN A 116 -12.40 -7.96 -13.03
N GLU A 117 -13.02 -7.09 -12.21
CA GLU A 117 -13.16 -7.41 -10.77
C GLU A 117 -14.31 -8.41 -10.60
N PRO A 118 -14.05 -9.60 -10.02
CA PRO A 118 -15.09 -10.63 -9.87
C PRO A 118 -16.24 -10.15 -8.98
N ASP A 119 -17.47 -10.42 -9.36
CA ASP A 119 -18.65 -10.14 -8.51
C ASP A 119 -18.57 -10.88 -7.16
N LEU A 120 -17.92 -12.05 -7.16
CA LEU A 120 -17.58 -12.78 -5.94
C LEU A 120 -16.83 -11.92 -4.92
N ARG A 121 -15.83 -11.15 -5.36
CA ARG A 121 -15.05 -10.26 -4.49
C ARG A 121 -15.94 -9.24 -3.79
N MET A 122 -16.80 -8.57 -4.54
CA MET A 122 -17.71 -7.55 -3.99
C MET A 122 -18.71 -8.14 -3.01
N LYS A 123 -19.19 -9.37 -3.29
CA LYS A 123 -20.08 -10.10 -2.37
C LYS A 123 -19.37 -10.44 -1.05
N ILE A 124 -18.13 -10.94 -1.12
CA ILE A 124 -17.33 -11.29 0.07
C ILE A 124 -16.97 -10.03 0.85
N GLU A 125 -16.48 -8.97 0.20
CA GLU A 125 -16.16 -7.69 0.85
C GLU A 125 -17.38 -7.12 1.60
N ARG A 126 -18.60 -7.18 1.01
CA ARG A 126 -19.84 -6.75 1.67
C ARG A 126 -20.20 -7.64 2.85
N GLY A 127 -20.09 -8.97 2.71
CA GLY A 127 -20.32 -9.91 3.80
C GLY A 127 -19.38 -9.63 4.99
N LEU A 128 -18.08 -9.51 4.73
CA LEU A 128 -17.08 -9.20 5.75
C LEU A 128 -17.35 -7.86 6.45
N ALA A 129 -17.75 -6.83 5.70
CA ALA A 129 -18.09 -5.53 6.28
C ALA A 129 -19.25 -5.61 7.31
N GLN A 130 -20.15 -6.59 7.17
CA GLN A 130 -21.25 -6.83 8.11
C GLN A 130 -20.83 -7.71 9.28
N THR A 131 -20.03 -8.75 9.04
CA THR A 131 -19.76 -9.82 10.02
C THR A 131 -18.54 -9.59 10.88
N CYS A 132 -17.49 -8.94 10.37
CA CYS A 132 -16.27 -8.67 11.18
C CYS A 132 -16.56 -7.71 12.35
N ASP A 133 -15.71 -7.75 13.35
CA ASP A 133 -15.84 -6.93 14.56
C ASP A 133 -15.26 -5.52 14.36
N SER A 134 -14.23 -5.37 13.50
CA SER A 134 -13.69 -4.06 13.14
C SER A 134 -13.07 -4.07 11.73
N ILE A 135 -13.02 -2.87 11.12
CA ILE A 135 -12.41 -2.61 9.82
C ILE A 135 -11.41 -1.47 9.96
N ILE A 136 -10.14 -1.71 9.66
CA ILE A 136 -9.20 -0.61 9.49
C ILE A 136 -9.38 0.00 8.12
N VAL A 137 -9.69 1.29 8.09
CA VAL A 137 -9.74 2.11 6.87
C VAL A 137 -8.64 3.16 6.90
N PRO A 138 -7.82 3.27 5.84
CA PRO A 138 -6.65 4.15 5.86
C PRO A 138 -6.98 5.62 5.61
N THR A 139 -8.17 5.94 5.09
CA THR A 139 -8.58 7.31 4.72
C THR A 139 -10.06 7.55 4.97
N HIS A 140 -10.44 8.82 5.18
CA HIS A 140 -11.86 9.21 5.22
C HIS A 140 -12.59 8.86 3.92
N ARG A 141 -11.92 8.97 2.77
CA ARG A 141 -12.47 8.57 1.47
C ARG A 141 -12.83 7.09 1.43
N GLU A 142 -11.94 6.22 1.95
CA GLU A 142 -12.22 4.78 2.01
C GLU A 142 -13.35 4.48 3.01
N LEU A 143 -13.40 5.19 4.14
CA LEU A 143 -14.50 5.10 5.09
C LEU A 143 -15.86 5.41 4.41
N GLU A 144 -15.96 6.54 3.71
CA GLU A 144 -17.18 6.90 2.99
C GLU A 144 -17.53 5.91 1.87
N ASN A 145 -16.51 5.36 1.19
CA ASN A 145 -16.72 4.31 0.20
C ASN A 145 -17.26 3.02 0.82
N MET A 146 -16.77 2.63 2.00
CA MET A 146 -17.26 1.46 2.74
C MET A 146 -18.72 1.64 3.14
N VAL A 147 -19.09 2.81 3.67
CA VAL A 147 -20.50 3.12 3.98
C VAL A 147 -21.36 3.08 2.72
N ARG A 148 -20.94 3.77 1.67
CA ARG A 148 -21.75 4.00 0.47
C ARG A 148 -21.98 2.76 -0.39
N TYR A 149 -20.95 1.90 -0.50
CA TYR A 149 -20.94 0.81 -1.48
C TYR A 149 -20.99 -0.59 -0.85
N TYR A 150 -20.71 -0.69 0.44
CA TYR A 150 -20.68 -1.96 1.16
C TYR A 150 -21.61 -1.98 2.36
N ASP A 151 -22.36 -0.91 2.59
CA ASP A 151 -23.28 -0.73 3.72
C ASP A 151 -22.61 -0.97 5.09
N ALA A 152 -21.30 -0.69 5.17
CA ALA A 152 -20.51 -0.94 6.38
C ALA A 152 -20.95 -0.03 7.53
N PRO A 153 -21.20 -0.58 8.74
CA PRO A 153 -21.52 0.23 9.92
C PRO A 153 -20.34 1.15 10.30
N ARG A 154 -20.60 2.44 10.53
CA ARG A 154 -19.54 3.43 10.84
C ARG A 154 -18.81 3.12 12.14
N ASP A 155 -19.51 2.61 13.13
CA ASP A 155 -18.98 2.24 14.45
C ASP A 155 -18.01 1.07 14.43
N LYS A 156 -18.02 0.27 13.36
CA LYS A 156 -17.02 -0.79 13.14
C LYS A 156 -15.74 -0.31 12.45
N MET A 157 -15.68 0.94 12.02
CA MET A 157 -14.54 1.42 11.23
C MET A 157 -13.56 2.23 12.07
N ALA A 158 -12.30 1.75 12.17
CA ALA A 158 -11.19 2.46 12.76
C ALA A 158 -10.37 3.16 11.65
N LEU A 159 -10.30 4.49 11.72
CA LEU A 159 -9.50 5.28 10.79
C LEU A 159 -8.04 5.24 11.24
N ILE A 160 -7.26 4.37 10.62
CA ILE A 160 -5.83 4.19 10.90
C ILE A 160 -5.07 4.22 9.58
N PRO A 161 -4.26 5.25 9.31
CA PRO A 161 -3.53 5.39 8.06
C PRO A 161 -2.45 4.32 7.89
N CYS A 162 -1.94 4.18 6.67
CA CYS A 162 -0.73 3.39 6.44
C CYS A 162 0.50 4.13 6.98
N GLY A 163 1.56 3.37 7.29
CA GLY A 163 2.81 3.90 7.80
C GLY A 163 3.96 3.85 6.79
N VAL A 164 5.04 4.50 7.15
CA VAL A 164 6.33 4.44 6.47
C VAL A 164 7.44 4.12 7.48
N ASN A 165 8.45 3.36 7.05
CA ASN A 165 9.62 3.10 7.88
C ASN A 165 10.61 4.27 7.76
N LEU A 166 10.58 5.19 8.71
CA LEU A 166 11.42 6.38 8.71
C LEU A 166 12.92 6.08 8.91
N ASN A 167 13.28 4.90 9.43
CA ASN A 167 14.67 4.48 9.52
C ASN A 167 15.20 3.99 8.17
N ARG A 168 14.36 3.36 7.36
CA ARG A 168 14.71 2.91 6.00
C ARG A 168 14.64 4.05 5.00
N PHE A 169 13.52 4.78 5.00
CA PHE A 169 13.29 5.92 4.13
C PHE A 169 13.76 7.18 4.84
N ALA A 170 15.00 7.54 4.58
CA ALA A 170 15.66 8.71 5.13
C ALA A 170 16.40 9.46 4.02
N PRO A 171 16.52 10.80 4.10
CA PRO A 171 17.27 11.58 3.14
C PRO A 171 18.73 11.12 3.05
N LEU A 172 19.22 10.98 1.84
CA LEU A 172 20.63 10.81 1.51
C LEU A 172 21.12 12.09 0.83
N ASP A 173 22.43 12.25 0.72
CA ASP A 173 23.01 13.33 -0.07
C ASP A 173 22.59 13.19 -1.53
N LYS A 174 21.88 14.19 -2.03
CA LYS A 174 21.23 14.16 -3.37
C LYS A 174 22.24 14.00 -4.49
N GLU A 175 23.34 14.76 -4.44
CA GLU A 175 24.36 14.74 -5.49
C GLU A 175 25.11 13.41 -5.48
N ALA A 176 25.45 12.89 -4.29
CA ALA A 176 26.08 11.59 -4.17
C ALA A 176 25.14 10.46 -4.67
N ALA A 177 23.84 10.53 -4.35
CA ALA A 177 22.84 9.59 -4.83
C ALA A 177 22.69 9.65 -6.36
N ALA A 178 22.61 10.83 -6.96
CA ALA A 178 22.54 11.00 -8.40
C ALA A 178 23.78 10.49 -9.12
N ARG A 179 24.98 10.76 -8.59
CA ARG A 179 26.25 10.23 -9.11
C ARG A 179 26.30 8.69 -9.06
N GLN A 180 25.87 8.10 -7.93
CA GLN A 180 25.86 6.64 -7.77
C GLN A 180 24.89 5.95 -8.73
N LEU A 181 23.83 6.64 -9.15
CA LEU A 181 22.83 6.16 -10.11
C LEU A 181 23.15 6.57 -11.55
N GLU A 182 24.28 7.24 -11.79
CA GLU A 182 24.73 7.73 -13.11
C GLU A 182 23.68 8.62 -13.79
N LEU A 183 22.94 9.41 -13.00
CA LEU A 183 21.90 10.30 -13.50
C LEU A 183 22.49 11.63 -14.02
N PRO A 184 21.84 12.29 -15.00
CA PRO A 184 22.28 13.58 -15.52
C PRO A 184 22.36 14.66 -14.44
N HIS A 185 23.47 15.41 -14.40
CA HIS A 185 23.70 16.47 -13.40
C HIS A 185 23.11 17.82 -13.80
N ASP A 186 22.84 18.01 -15.10
CA ASP A 186 22.36 19.25 -15.69
C ASP A 186 20.84 19.29 -15.89
N LYS A 187 20.13 18.24 -15.44
CA LYS A 187 18.70 18.07 -15.60
C LYS A 187 17.98 17.92 -14.25
N SER A 188 16.75 18.37 -14.16
CA SER A 188 15.88 18.02 -13.04
C SER A 188 15.48 16.55 -13.15
N ILE A 189 15.56 15.80 -12.05
CA ILE A 189 15.23 14.39 -12.02
C ILE A 189 13.81 14.21 -11.52
N LEU A 190 12.93 13.70 -12.39
CA LEU A 190 11.60 13.21 -12.03
C LEU A 190 11.66 11.72 -11.73
N LEU A 191 10.94 11.26 -10.73
CA LEU A 191 10.86 9.86 -10.36
C LEU A 191 9.42 9.35 -10.45
N TYR A 192 9.23 8.20 -11.09
CA TYR A 192 8.03 7.39 -11.00
C TYR A 192 8.35 6.05 -10.36
N VAL A 193 7.52 5.61 -9.39
CA VAL A 193 7.63 4.31 -8.74
C VAL A 193 6.28 3.62 -8.74
N GLY A 194 6.14 2.54 -9.50
CA GLY A 194 4.87 1.82 -9.58
C GLY A 194 4.87 0.67 -10.58
N ARG A 195 3.85 -0.18 -10.49
CA ARG A 195 3.59 -1.21 -11.51
C ARG A 195 3.10 -0.55 -12.80
N PHE A 196 3.30 -1.19 -13.93
CA PHE A 196 2.79 -0.72 -15.22
C PHE A 196 1.37 -1.25 -15.46
N THR A 197 0.44 -0.86 -14.59
CA THR A 197 -0.98 -1.17 -14.73
C THR A 197 -1.78 0.10 -14.99
N SER A 198 -2.91 -0.01 -15.65
CA SER A 198 -3.71 1.16 -16.07
C SER A 198 -4.08 2.09 -14.90
N GLU A 199 -4.29 1.52 -13.69
CA GLU A 199 -4.59 2.33 -12.52
C GLU A 199 -3.42 3.18 -12.02
N LYS A 200 -2.18 2.91 -12.47
CA LYS A 200 -0.98 3.64 -12.03
C LYS A 200 -0.62 4.83 -12.91
N GLY A 201 -1.27 4.98 -14.06
CA GLY A 201 -1.25 6.20 -14.88
C GLY A 201 0.12 6.59 -15.45
N ILE A 202 1.04 5.64 -15.65
CA ILE A 202 2.35 5.93 -16.26
C ILE A 202 2.20 6.55 -17.64
N ASP A 203 1.19 6.13 -18.41
CA ASP A 203 0.82 6.70 -19.68
C ASP A 203 0.51 8.20 -19.58
N LYS A 204 -0.24 8.61 -18.54
CA LYS A 204 -0.57 10.02 -18.29
C LYS A 204 0.66 10.87 -17.95
N LEU A 205 1.63 10.28 -17.25
CA LEU A 205 2.90 10.97 -17.00
C LEU A 205 3.69 11.14 -18.30
N LEU A 206 3.78 10.12 -19.15
CA LEU A 206 4.47 10.24 -20.44
C LEU A 206 3.80 11.29 -21.33
N GLU A 207 2.46 11.33 -21.39
CA GLU A 207 1.70 12.36 -22.11
C GLU A 207 1.92 13.77 -21.52
N ALA A 208 2.23 13.90 -20.23
CA ALA A 208 2.50 15.18 -19.58
C ALA A 208 3.91 15.73 -19.88
N MET A 209 4.90 14.86 -20.12
CA MET A 209 6.30 15.25 -20.29
C MET A 209 6.54 16.33 -21.35
N PRO A 210 5.93 16.28 -22.58
CA PRO A 210 6.13 17.31 -23.59
C PRO A 210 5.58 18.69 -23.20
N ALA A 211 4.65 18.77 -22.25
CA ALA A 211 4.05 20.02 -21.77
C ALA A 211 4.81 20.64 -20.58
N ILE A 212 5.88 20.00 -20.07
CA ILE A 212 6.76 20.58 -19.05
C ILE A 212 7.62 21.65 -19.71
N GLU A 213 7.82 22.77 -19.01
CA GLU A 213 8.58 23.91 -19.53
C GLU A 213 9.96 23.51 -20.05
N SER A 214 10.29 23.92 -21.27
CA SER A 214 11.54 23.54 -21.96
C SER A 214 12.82 23.94 -21.20
N GLY A 215 12.76 24.99 -20.38
CA GLY A 215 13.86 25.43 -19.51
C GLY A 215 14.14 24.46 -18.34
N LEU A 216 13.20 23.57 -18.00
CA LEU A 216 13.36 22.57 -16.94
C LEU A 216 14.00 21.28 -17.44
N ARG A 217 13.74 20.89 -18.68
CA ARG A 217 14.24 19.69 -19.38
C ARG A 217 14.44 18.49 -18.45
N PRO A 218 13.36 18.01 -17.82
CA PRO A 218 13.50 16.96 -16.82
C PRO A 218 13.95 15.64 -17.43
N HIS A 219 14.67 14.85 -16.65
CA HIS A 219 14.96 13.45 -16.93
C HIS A 219 14.08 12.58 -16.05
N LEU A 220 13.31 11.67 -16.64
CA LEU A 220 12.39 10.80 -15.93
C LEU A 220 13.03 9.45 -15.62
N VAL A 221 13.10 9.09 -14.35
CA VAL A 221 13.49 7.75 -13.89
C VAL A 221 12.23 6.96 -13.58
N ILE A 222 12.07 5.81 -14.23
CA ILE A 222 10.92 4.93 -14.09
C ILE A 222 11.34 3.65 -13.39
N ILE A 223 10.76 3.40 -12.19
CA ILE A 223 10.95 2.18 -11.42
C ILE A 223 9.67 1.36 -11.48
N GLY A 224 9.77 0.13 -12.01
CA GLY A 224 8.66 -0.80 -12.16
C GLY A 224 8.78 -1.67 -13.41
N GLY A 225 7.66 -2.28 -13.79
CA GLY A 225 7.62 -3.22 -14.90
C GLY A 225 8.06 -4.64 -14.50
N ASP A 226 7.78 -5.61 -15.36
CA ASP A 226 8.06 -7.03 -15.13
C ASP A 226 9.23 -7.56 -15.99
N GLY A 227 10.11 -6.65 -16.40
CA GLY A 227 11.27 -6.92 -17.24
C GLY A 227 11.06 -6.50 -18.70
N ASP A 228 12.14 -6.53 -19.47
CA ASP A 228 12.16 -6.00 -20.85
C ASP A 228 11.32 -6.80 -21.84
N SER A 229 11.05 -8.08 -21.54
CA SER A 229 10.19 -8.95 -22.35
C SER A 229 8.70 -8.85 -22.00
N ASP A 230 8.35 -8.16 -20.92
CA ASP A 230 6.96 -7.97 -20.53
C ASP A 230 6.23 -7.06 -21.52
N ARG A 231 5.05 -7.48 -21.95
CA ARG A 231 4.24 -6.77 -22.95
C ARG A 231 3.96 -5.33 -22.54
N THR A 232 3.58 -5.11 -21.30
CA THR A 232 3.24 -3.77 -20.82
C THR A 232 4.48 -2.87 -20.77
N THR A 233 5.63 -3.42 -20.40
CA THR A 233 6.91 -2.70 -20.43
C THR A 233 7.27 -2.28 -21.86
N ILE A 234 7.08 -3.17 -22.84
CA ILE A 234 7.30 -2.88 -24.26
C ILE A 234 6.34 -1.77 -24.75
N GLU A 235 5.05 -1.84 -24.39
CA GLU A 235 4.05 -0.83 -24.76
C GLU A 235 4.43 0.56 -24.22
N ILE A 236 4.88 0.66 -22.97
CA ILE A 236 5.33 1.92 -22.33
C ILE A 236 6.60 2.47 -23.02
N LYS A 237 7.58 1.61 -23.33
CA LYS A 237 8.79 2.01 -24.06
C LYS A 237 8.47 2.52 -25.47
N ASN A 238 7.56 1.85 -26.18
CA ASN A 238 7.10 2.28 -27.51
C ASN A 238 6.39 3.65 -27.44
N MET A 239 5.55 3.87 -26.45
CA MET A 239 4.89 5.15 -26.21
C MET A 239 5.92 6.27 -25.94
N ALA A 240 6.93 5.99 -25.12
CA ALA A 240 8.02 6.95 -24.89
C ALA A 240 8.76 7.31 -26.19
N GLY A 241 9.01 6.32 -27.07
CA GLY A 241 9.61 6.56 -28.39
C GLY A 241 8.72 7.41 -29.31
N GLN A 242 7.40 7.16 -29.35
CA GLN A 242 6.44 7.94 -30.14
C GLN A 242 6.33 9.41 -29.68
N LEU A 243 6.64 9.69 -28.43
CA LEU A 243 6.63 11.02 -27.84
C LEU A 243 8.03 11.70 -27.86
N ASP A 244 9.01 11.12 -28.55
CA ASP A 244 10.41 11.59 -28.62
C ASP A 244 11.07 11.73 -27.23
N LEU A 245 10.70 10.87 -26.28
CA LEU A 245 11.18 10.92 -24.90
C LEU A 245 12.32 9.92 -24.59
N ALA A 246 12.75 9.09 -25.56
CA ALA A 246 13.70 8.00 -25.33
C ALA A 246 14.99 8.45 -24.64
N GLU A 247 15.56 9.60 -25.06
CA GLU A 247 16.79 10.18 -24.48
C GLU A 247 16.56 10.91 -23.14
N HIS A 248 15.31 11.02 -22.71
CA HIS A 248 14.89 11.69 -21.49
C HIS A 248 14.39 10.75 -20.41
N ILE A 249 14.50 9.43 -20.62
CA ILE A 249 13.95 8.42 -19.71
C ILE A 249 15.00 7.36 -19.39
N THR A 250 15.11 7.02 -18.10
CA THR A 250 15.81 5.82 -17.63
C THR A 250 14.80 4.82 -17.10
N PHE A 251 14.72 3.64 -17.69
CA PHE A 251 13.94 2.51 -17.16
C PHE A 251 14.82 1.69 -16.22
N ALA A 252 14.64 1.86 -14.91
CA ALA A 252 15.45 1.20 -13.89
C ALA A 252 14.97 -0.23 -13.55
N GLY A 253 13.81 -0.65 -14.11
CA GLY A 253 13.22 -1.95 -13.80
C GLY A 253 12.72 -2.06 -12.36
N ARG A 254 12.61 -3.29 -11.85
CA ARG A 254 12.22 -3.55 -10.46
C ARG A 254 13.39 -3.32 -9.52
N ILE A 255 13.22 -2.44 -8.57
CA ILE A 255 14.23 -2.11 -7.55
C ILE A 255 13.75 -2.66 -6.19
N PRO A 256 14.59 -3.40 -5.45
CA PRO A 256 14.28 -3.84 -4.09
C PRO A 256 14.00 -2.65 -3.18
N GLN A 257 13.04 -2.80 -2.26
CA GLN A 257 12.56 -1.71 -1.40
C GLN A 257 13.68 -1.05 -0.58
N ASN A 258 14.69 -1.81 -0.15
CA ASN A 258 15.84 -1.28 0.59
C ASN A 258 16.77 -0.40 -0.25
N ARG A 259 16.64 -0.41 -1.57
CA ARG A 259 17.38 0.44 -2.50
C ARG A 259 16.58 1.64 -3.03
N LEU A 260 15.28 1.71 -2.75
CA LEU A 260 14.44 2.85 -3.17
C LEU A 260 14.88 4.19 -2.55
N PRO A 261 15.37 4.26 -1.30
CA PRO A 261 15.77 5.55 -0.70
C PRO A 261 16.76 6.35 -1.52
N ILE A 262 17.70 5.68 -2.22
CA ILE A 262 18.69 6.39 -3.05
C ILE A 262 18.02 7.05 -4.27
N TYR A 263 17.01 6.41 -4.87
CA TYR A 263 16.28 6.97 -6.01
C TYR A 263 15.40 8.14 -5.58
N TYR A 264 14.69 8.00 -4.44
CA TYR A 264 13.92 9.12 -3.89
C TYR A 264 14.84 10.29 -3.58
N SER A 265 15.98 10.07 -2.92
CA SER A 265 16.90 11.14 -2.54
C SER A 265 17.59 11.81 -3.74
N ALA A 266 17.83 11.07 -4.84
CA ALA A 266 18.41 11.62 -6.06
C ALA A 266 17.42 12.48 -6.86
N ALA A 267 16.11 12.27 -6.67
CA ALA A 267 15.08 12.97 -7.42
C ALA A 267 14.83 14.40 -6.91
N ASP A 268 14.47 15.30 -7.83
CA ASP A 268 13.95 16.63 -7.51
C ASP A 268 12.47 16.57 -7.14
N LEU A 269 11.77 15.58 -7.68
CA LEU A 269 10.33 15.43 -7.58
C LEU A 269 9.91 14.00 -7.88
N MET A 270 9.01 13.44 -7.06
CA MET A 270 8.30 12.20 -7.37
C MET A 270 6.92 12.51 -7.93
N VAL A 271 6.52 11.80 -8.99
CA VAL A 271 5.20 11.95 -9.59
C VAL A 271 4.36 10.71 -9.36
N LEU A 272 3.15 10.90 -8.83
CA LEU A 272 2.14 9.85 -8.61
C LEU A 272 0.90 10.13 -9.50
N PRO A 273 0.90 9.68 -10.76
CA PRO A 273 -0.14 10.00 -11.74
C PRO A 273 -1.32 9.03 -11.70
N SER A 274 -1.49 8.31 -10.59
CA SER A 274 -2.43 7.19 -10.47
C SER A 274 -3.88 7.62 -10.68
N LEU A 275 -4.67 6.73 -11.29
CA LEU A 275 -6.13 6.85 -11.36
C LEU A 275 -6.80 6.37 -10.07
N TYR A 276 -6.15 5.42 -9.40
CA TYR A 276 -6.61 4.85 -8.13
C TYR A 276 -5.44 4.46 -7.23
N GLU A 277 -5.54 4.87 -5.99
CA GLU A 277 -4.72 4.41 -4.86
C GLU A 277 -5.63 4.17 -3.67
N SER A 278 -5.32 3.15 -2.87
CA SER A 278 -5.95 3.00 -1.55
C SER A 278 -5.36 4.01 -0.57
N PHE A 279 -4.04 4.18 -0.60
CA PHE A 279 -3.34 5.13 0.27
C PHE A 279 -2.29 5.97 -0.49
N GLY A 280 -1.37 5.36 -1.23
CA GLY A 280 -0.25 6.04 -1.91
C GLY A 280 1.06 5.97 -1.12
N LEU A 281 1.47 4.77 -0.71
CA LEU A 281 2.69 4.54 0.09
C LEU A 281 3.95 5.16 -0.52
N VAL A 282 4.08 5.13 -1.86
CA VAL A 282 5.23 5.71 -2.55
C VAL A 282 5.34 7.22 -2.34
N ALA A 283 4.21 7.92 -2.11
CA ALA A 283 4.22 9.33 -1.73
C ALA A 283 4.79 9.54 -0.32
N LEU A 284 4.39 8.69 0.66
CA LEU A 284 5.00 8.71 2.00
C LEU A 284 6.50 8.40 1.96
N GLU A 285 6.91 7.41 1.18
CA GLU A 285 8.31 7.02 1.02
C GLU A 285 9.15 8.17 0.45
N SER A 286 8.63 8.85 -0.58
CA SER A 286 9.25 10.03 -1.19
C SER A 286 9.42 11.17 -0.18
N LEU A 287 8.33 11.55 0.49
CA LEU A 287 8.34 12.62 1.50
C LEU A 287 9.25 12.26 2.70
N ALA A 288 9.30 10.99 3.10
CA ALA A 288 10.21 10.52 4.14
C ALA A 288 11.69 10.66 3.75
N CYS A 289 12.01 10.55 2.46
CA CYS A 289 13.34 10.82 1.90
C CYS A 289 13.59 12.31 1.64
N GLY A 290 12.64 13.20 1.97
CA GLY A 290 12.77 14.65 1.77
C GLY A 290 12.52 15.11 0.33
N THR A 291 11.89 14.28 -0.49
CA THR A 291 11.61 14.58 -1.91
C THR A 291 10.14 14.93 -2.08
N PRO A 292 9.82 16.10 -2.67
CA PRO A 292 8.46 16.55 -2.85
C PRO A 292 7.69 15.64 -3.83
N VAL A 293 6.35 15.74 -3.80
CA VAL A 293 5.47 14.89 -4.60
C VAL A 293 4.47 15.72 -5.40
N VAL A 294 4.31 15.41 -6.68
CA VAL A 294 3.12 15.82 -7.46
C VAL A 294 2.23 14.60 -7.64
N SER A 295 0.96 14.74 -7.29
CA SER A 295 0.01 13.63 -7.35
C SER A 295 -1.33 14.06 -7.92
N THR A 296 -1.99 13.13 -8.63
CA THR A 296 -3.43 13.18 -8.88
C THR A 296 -4.21 13.05 -7.56
N PRO A 297 -5.50 13.45 -7.47
CA PRO A 297 -6.27 13.42 -6.23
C PRO A 297 -6.73 12.00 -5.87
N VAL A 298 -5.82 11.14 -5.40
CA VAL A 298 -6.04 9.72 -5.08
C VAL A 298 -5.60 9.35 -3.66
N GLY A 299 -6.16 8.29 -3.11
CA GLY A 299 -5.74 7.74 -1.81
C GLY A 299 -5.75 8.76 -0.67
N ALA A 300 -4.65 8.84 0.05
CA ALA A 300 -4.44 9.75 1.19
C ALA A 300 -3.67 11.03 0.82
N VAL A 301 -3.30 11.23 -0.45
CA VAL A 301 -2.35 12.29 -0.84
C VAL A 301 -2.81 13.70 -0.44
N GLU A 302 -4.12 13.97 -0.43
CA GLU A 302 -4.69 15.25 0.01
C GLU A 302 -4.46 15.55 1.50
N HIS A 303 -4.17 14.52 2.31
CA HIS A 303 -3.85 14.64 3.74
C HIS A 303 -2.35 14.53 4.03
N VAL A 304 -1.59 13.97 3.11
CA VAL A 304 -0.16 13.70 3.26
C VAL A 304 0.68 14.81 2.62
N ILE A 305 0.25 15.32 1.46
CA ILE A 305 0.93 16.40 0.75
C ILE A 305 0.43 17.73 1.27
N LEU A 306 1.34 18.57 1.77
CA LEU A 306 1.06 19.96 2.13
C LEU A 306 1.21 20.82 0.88
N GLN A 307 0.07 21.24 0.31
CA GLN A 307 -0.03 21.97 -0.95
C GLN A 307 0.92 23.18 -0.98
N GLY A 308 1.74 23.28 -2.03
CA GLY A 308 2.73 24.35 -2.21
C GLY A 308 3.95 24.26 -1.28
N LYS A 309 4.00 23.29 -0.36
CA LYS A 309 5.13 23.07 0.58
C LYS A 309 5.84 21.74 0.29
N THR A 310 5.18 20.63 0.55
CA THR A 310 5.79 19.30 0.34
C THR A 310 5.45 18.70 -1.02
N GLY A 311 4.73 19.44 -1.85
CA GLY A 311 4.32 19.00 -3.18
C GLY A 311 3.03 19.67 -3.62
N GLU A 312 2.38 19.06 -4.62
CA GLU A 312 1.12 19.52 -5.17
C GLU A 312 0.18 18.35 -5.50
N VAL A 313 -1.07 18.45 -5.06
CA VAL A 313 -2.14 17.59 -5.53
C VAL A 313 -2.86 18.33 -6.65
N VAL A 314 -2.76 17.82 -7.87
CA VAL A 314 -3.38 18.47 -9.04
C VAL A 314 -4.89 18.26 -9.02
N LYS A 315 -5.63 19.09 -9.76
CA LYS A 315 -7.11 19.12 -9.71
C LYS A 315 -7.77 17.86 -10.29
N ASP A 316 -7.11 17.22 -11.27
CA ASP A 316 -7.65 16.09 -12.04
C ASP A 316 -6.52 15.19 -12.58
N GLN A 317 -6.86 14.26 -13.46
CA GLN A 317 -5.94 13.30 -14.06
C GLN A 317 -5.50 13.69 -15.49
N ASP A 318 -5.77 14.93 -15.92
CA ASP A 318 -5.34 15.43 -17.22
C ASP A 318 -3.81 15.58 -17.25
N PRO A 319 -3.11 15.11 -18.29
CA PRO A 319 -1.67 15.29 -18.45
C PRO A 319 -1.21 16.76 -18.34
N LYS A 320 -2.04 17.71 -18.80
CA LYS A 320 -1.73 19.15 -18.67
C LYS A 320 -1.75 19.60 -17.21
N SER A 321 -2.69 19.08 -16.41
CA SER A 321 -2.73 19.38 -14.97
C SER A 321 -1.50 18.84 -14.26
N LEU A 322 -1.05 17.62 -14.62
CA LEU A 322 0.20 17.04 -14.10
C LEU A 322 1.41 17.89 -14.50
N ALA A 323 1.53 18.30 -15.76
CA ALA A 323 2.62 19.15 -16.22
C ALA A 323 2.65 20.50 -15.48
N GLN A 324 1.50 21.12 -15.25
CA GLN A 324 1.40 22.37 -14.46
C GLN A 324 1.89 22.17 -13.02
N GLY A 325 1.45 21.10 -12.34
CA GLY A 325 1.90 20.77 -10.99
C GLY A 325 3.41 20.51 -10.94
N ILE A 326 3.96 19.76 -11.91
CA ILE A 326 5.40 19.52 -12.04
C ILE A 326 6.16 20.84 -12.19
N ASN A 327 5.74 21.71 -13.10
CA ASN A 327 6.34 23.02 -13.32
C ASN A 327 6.33 23.87 -12.04
N SER A 328 5.19 23.91 -11.34
CA SER A 328 5.01 24.65 -10.09
C SER A 328 5.98 24.17 -9.01
N VAL A 329 6.06 22.85 -8.76
CA VAL A 329 6.91 22.30 -7.71
C VAL A 329 8.40 22.46 -8.04
N LEU A 330 8.82 22.24 -9.30
CA LEU A 330 10.21 22.43 -9.71
C LEU A 330 10.64 23.91 -9.63
N ALA A 331 9.75 24.84 -9.97
CA ALA A 331 10.00 26.28 -9.81
C ALA A 331 10.17 26.66 -8.32
N ASN A 332 9.34 26.09 -7.42
CA ASN A 332 9.41 26.33 -5.98
C ASN A 332 10.71 25.74 -5.38
N ALA A 333 11.10 24.53 -5.79
CA ALA A 333 12.33 23.88 -5.33
C ALA A 333 13.58 24.72 -5.67
N ARG A 334 13.61 25.38 -6.82
CA ARG A 334 14.71 26.29 -7.20
C ARG A 334 14.80 27.55 -6.34
N ARG A 335 13.71 27.97 -5.69
CA ARG A 335 13.73 29.11 -4.75
C ARG A 335 14.33 28.78 -3.39
N GLY A 336 14.39 27.49 -3.04
CA GLY A 336 15.04 27.02 -1.82
C GLY A 336 14.27 27.31 -0.53
N ASP A 337 12.98 27.66 -0.62
CA ASP A 337 12.16 28.05 0.53
C ASP A 337 11.81 26.87 1.47
N ILE A 338 11.99 25.61 0.99
CA ILE A 338 11.62 24.40 1.73
C ILE A 338 12.78 23.41 1.67
N THR A 339 13.21 22.94 2.83
CA THR A 339 14.33 21.99 2.94
C THR A 339 13.83 20.55 2.91
N GLN A 340 14.73 19.60 2.61
CA GLN A 340 14.45 18.16 2.74
C GLN A 340 13.97 17.79 4.16
N ALA A 341 14.52 18.47 5.18
CA ALA A 341 14.14 18.27 6.58
C ALA A 341 12.69 18.68 6.85
N ASP A 342 12.22 19.79 6.24
CA ASP A 342 10.84 20.25 6.37
C ASP A 342 9.87 19.29 5.69
N ILE A 343 10.23 18.80 4.49
CA ILE A 343 9.43 17.81 3.77
C ILE A 343 9.31 16.54 4.60
N ARG A 344 10.42 16.00 5.10
CA ARG A 344 10.42 14.81 5.95
C ARG A 344 9.62 15.01 7.24
N ALA A 345 9.69 16.20 7.84
CA ALA A 345 8.96 16.49 9.08
C ALA A 345 7.45 16.32 8.93
N SER A 346 6.89 16.57 7.73
CA SER A 346 5.45 16.45 7.47
C SER A 346 4.90 15.03 7.62
N VAL A 347 5.74 14.00 7.49
CA VAL A 347 5.31 12.60 7.54
C VAL A 347 5.72 11.85 8.81
N ARG A 348 6.27 12.53 9.84
CA ARG A 348 6.71 11.90 11.09
C ARG A 348 5.60 11.14 11.81
N ASN A 349 4.37 11.63 11.75
CA ASN A 349 3.23 10.98 12.37
C ASN A 349 2.83 9.66 11.70
N PHE A 350 3.31 9.43 10.47
CA PHE A 350 3.09 8.19 9.73
C PHE A 350 4.19 7.14 9.96
N ASP A 351 5.06 7.31 10.96
CA ASP A 351 6.00 6.24 11.33
C ASP A 351 5.25 4.98 11.74
N TRP A 352 5.74 3.83 11.30
CA TRP A 352 5.15 2.53 11.64
C TRP A 352 5.00 2.31 13.14
N ALA A 353 5.85 2.91 13.99
CA ALA A 353 5.69 2.84 15.44
C ALA A 353 4.36 3.48 15.90
N ASN A 354 3.99 4.64 15.36
CA ASN A 354 2.75 5.33 15.68
C ASN A 354 1.52 4.56 15.14
N ILE A 355 1.64 4.03 13.93
CA ILE A 355 0.57 3.25 13.30
C ILE A 355 0.35 1.94 14.05
N ALA A 356 1.42 1.23 14.43
CA ALA A 356 1.33 0.02 15.23
C ALA A 356 0.70 0.28 16.59
N ALA A 357 1.03 1.40 17.24
CA ALA A 357 0.38 1.79 18.49
C ALA A 357 -1.14 2.02 18.32
N ALA A 358 -1.57 2.61 17.20
CA ALA A 358 -2.99 2.76 16.88
C ALA A 358 -3.67 1.41 16.63
N ILE A 359 -3.04 0.52 15.87
CA ILE A 359 -3.54 -0.84 15.63
C ILE A 359 -3.60 -1.65 16.93
N SER A 360 -2.58 -1.54 17.80
CA SER A 360 -2.55 -2.21 19.09
C SER A 360 -3.69 -1.77 20.00
N ARG A 361 -4.02 -0.47 20.03
CA ARG A 361 -5.19 0.02 20.78
C ARG A 361 -6.49 -0.62 20.29
N GLU A 362 -6.63 -0.78 18.97
CA GLU A 362 -7.80 -1.43 18.39
C GLU A 362 -7.87 -2.93 18.76
N TYR A 363 -6.75 -3.64 18.77
CA TYR A 363 -6.66 -5.02 19.24
C TYR A 363 -7.11 -5.15 20.70
N ILE A 364 -6.58 -4.27 21.58
CA ILE A 364 -6.91 -4.28 23.01
C ILE A 364 -8.40 -3.98 23.22
N ARG A 365 -8.96 -3.01 22.49
CA ARG A 365 -10.40 -2.68 22.53
C ARG A 365 -11.26 -3.90 22.20
N LEU A 366 -10.97 -4.58 21.10
CA LEU A 366 -11.72 -5.75 20.65
C LEU A 366 -11.60 -6.93 21.64
N ALA A 367 -10.42 -7.20 22.17
CA ALA A 367 -10.20 -8.24 23.16
C ALA A 367 -11.00 -7.96 24.46
N GLN A 368 -10.99 -6.71 24.93
CA GLN A 368 -11.77 -6.28 26.11
C GLN A 368 -13.29 -6.41 25.89
N GLU A 369 -13.80 -6.01 24.73
CA GLU A 369 -15.21 -6.16 24.38
C GLU A 369 -15.65 -7.62 24.34
N GLN A 370 -14.79 -8.50 23.79
CA GLN A 370 -15.02 -9.95 23.78
C GLN A 370 -15.10 -10.51 25.19
N GLN A 371 -14.19 -10.11 26.07
CA GLN A 371 -14.17 -10.58 27.46
C GLN A 371 -15.39 -10.10 28.24
N ASN A 372 -15.81 -8.85 28.04
CA ASN A 372 -17.01 -8.30 28.66
C ASN A 372 -18.28 -9.07 28.23
N ARG A 373 -18.43 -9.34 26.92
CA ARG A 373 -19.55 -10.17 26.41
C ARG A 373 -19.56 -11.58 27.02
N ALA A 374 -18.38 -12.21 27.17
CA ALA A 374 -18.30 -13.52 27.79
C ALA A 374 -18.73 -13.49 29.27
N ASN A 375 -18.32 -12.47 30.02
CA ASN A 375 -18.70 -12.30 31.43
C ASN A 375 -20.19 -12.01 31.60
N GLU A 376 -20.81 -11.23 30.74
CA GLU A 376 -22.25 -10.96 30.74
C GLU A 376 -23.06 -12.23 30.53
N VAL A 377 -22.66 -13.08 29.59
CA VAL A 377 -23.32 -14.39 29.34
C VAL A 377 -23.23 -15.29 30.57
N VAL A 378 -22.06 -15.38 31.22
CA VAL A 378 -21.88 -16.18 32.44
C VAL A 378 -22.75 -15.64 33.59
N HIS A 379 -22.85 -14.32 33.71
CA HIS A 379 -23.70 -13.70 34.76
C HIS A 379 -25.18 -13.98 34.55
N HIS A 380 -25.64 -13.99 33.30
CA HIS A 380 -27.05 -14.31 32.97
C HIS A 380 -27.41 -15.80 33.09
N LEU A 381 -26.41 -16.70 33.01
CA LEU A 381 -26.62 -18.14 33.18
C LEU A 381 -26.57 -18.60 34.65
N ASN A 382 -26.02 -17.76 35.55
CA ASN A 382 -25.96 -18.03 36.98
C ASN A 382 -27.11 -17.40 37.81
N ILE A 383 -28.11 -16.86 37.14
CA ILE A 383 -29.39 -16.41 37.70
C ILE A 383 -30.48 -17.41 37.29
#